data_b8873bf31d87a174dfe24ad907acfe76
#
_entry.id   b8873bf31d87a174dfe24ad907acfe76
#
_cell.length_a   1.000
_cell.length_b   1.000
_cell.length_c   1.000
_cell.angle_alpha   90.00
_cell.angle_beta   90.00
_cell.angle_gamma   90.00
#
_symmetry.space_group_name_H-M   'P 1'
#
loop_
_entity.id
_entity.type
_entity.pdbx_description
1 polymer ?
#
loop_
_entity_poly.entity_id
_entity_poly.type
_entity_poly.pdbx_seq_one_letter_code
_entity_poly.pdbx_strand_id
1 'polypeptide(L)'
;MIKKKLNTTSLFFIIGIVMFQGCATTSQDAMAVTQSKVKASTKVNTIQVVNFNLEGITHDDFMGIANEVAPNFAPLPGLVSKVWLSDESNNTYGGVYSWNNEQGMDSYQDGELYAGALANNPNFVNLSDKGFDVLPGPSGVTSDLLDQTPTYIQVVNFNLSGITHDDFMGVANEVAPNFAALNGLISKVWLSDKSNNTYGGVYSWASQDACESYRNGELYAGALANNPNFVNLSDKGFVVLDGPSKITHMK
;
A
#
# COMPACT_ATOMS: atom_id res chain seq x y z
N MET A 1 26.38 -53.24 -6.14
CA MET A 1 26.35 -53.25 -4.66
C MET A 1 27.58 -52.58 -4.12
N ILE A 2 27.57 -51.31 -3.85
CA ILE A 2 28.56 -50.64 -2.97
C ILE A 2 27.84 -49.45 -2.32
N LYS A 3 27.58 -49.58 -1.01
CA LYS A 3 27.05 -48.57 -0.13
C LYS A 3 28.15 -47.60 0.26
N LYS A 4 28.01 -46.31 -0.04
CA LYS A 4 28.89 -45.27 0.55
C LYS A 4 28.20 -44.68 1.77
N LYS A 5 28.86 -44.81 2.93
CA LYS A 5 28.50 -44.19 4.21
C LYS A 5 28.79 -42.69 4.16
N LEU A 6 27.85 -41.84 4.60
CA LEU A 6 28.11 -40.47 4.97
C LEU A 6 28.72 -40.40 6.37
N ASN A 7 29.83 -39.71 6.48
CA ASN A 7 30.45 -39.35 7.77
C ASN A 7 29.95 -37.96 8.18
N THR A 8 29.31 -37.91 9.34
CA THR A 8 28.93 -36.69 10.03
C THR A 8 30.08 -36.25 10.93
N THR A 9 30.71 -35.13 10.65
CA THR A 9 31.73 -34.54 11.54
C THR A 9 31.07 -33.37 12.30
N SER A 10 30.79 -33.61 13.59
CA SER A 10 30.40 -32.57 14.54
C SER A 10 31.61 -31.74 14.95
N LEU A 11 31.55 -30.44 14.74
CA LEU A 11 32.54 -29.48 15.23
C LEU A 11 32.03 -28.83 16.52
N PHE A 12 32.59 -29.23 17.66
CA PHE A 12 32.36 -28.59 18.96
C PHE A 12 33.24 -27.32 19.08
N PHE A 13 32.58 -26.17 19.25
CA PHE A 13 33.27 -24.95 19.68
C PHE A 13 33.21 -24.86 21.20
N ILE A 14 34.40 -24.91 21.83
CA ILE A 14 34.59 -24.69 23.27
C ILE A 14 34.72 -23.19 23.51
N ILE A 15 33.78 -22.61 24.27
CA ILE A 15 33.83 -21.22 24.73
C ILE A 15 34.60 -21.22 26.07
N GLY A 16 35.79 -20.64 26.06
CA GLY A 16 36.57 -20.38 27.26
C GLY A 16 36.01 -19.21 28.07
N ILE A 17 35.64 -19.50 29.31
CA ILE A 17 35.23 -18.50 30.30
C ILE A 17 36.53 -17.95 30.95
N VAL A 18 36.80 -16.66 30.76
CA VAL A 18 37.81 -15.93 31.53
C VAL A 18 37.09 -15.17 32.64
N MET A 19 37.30 -15.60 33.87
CA MET A 19 36.88 -14.88 35.07
C MET A 19 37.90 -13.79 35.38
N PHE A 20 37.50 -12.53 35.38
CA PHE A 20 38.21 -11.45 36.05
C PHE A 20 37.42 -11.01 37.29
N GLN A 21 37.98 -11.29 38.45
CA GLN A 21 37.62 -10.67 39.72
C GLN A 21 38.44 -9.38 39.88
N GLY A 22 37.75 -8.27 40.19
CA GLY A 22 38.42 -7.01 40.50
C GLY A 22 37.45 -5.97 41.01
N CYS A 23 37.29 -5.97 42.31
CA CYS A 23 37.04 -4.88 43.28
C CYS A 23 36.15 -3.67 42.91
N ALA A 24 35.21 -3.41 43.81
CA ALA A 24 34.26 -2.32 43.92
C ALA A 24 34.88 -0.95 44.08
N THR A 25 34.27 0.09 43.46
CA THR A 25 33.93 1.37 44.15
C THR A 25 32.79 2.06 43.40
N THR A 26 31.87 2.50 44.20
CA THR A 26 30.65 3.31 43.99
C THR A 26 30.83 4.51 43.08
N SER A 27 29.89 4.69 42.15
CA SER A 27 29.07 5.91 42.11
C SER A 27 27.94 5.75 41.05
N GLN A 28 26.74 5.98 41.52
CA GLN A 28 25.51 6.11 40.76
C GLN A 28 25.70 7.16 39.68
N ASP A 29 25.37 6.80 38.47
CA ASP A 29 24.59 7.61 37.52
C ASP A 29 24.28 6.67 36.31
N ALA A 30 23.32 5.80 36.53
CA ALA A 30 22.65 5.12 35.44
C ALA A 30 21.81 6.17 34.72
N MET A 31 22.39 6.81 33.70
CA MET A 31 21.60 7.46 32.66
C MET A 31 20.71 6.41 32.02
N ALA A 32 19.46 6.36 32.46
CA ALA A 32 18.40 5.72 31.75
C ALA A 32 18.29 6.43 30.38
N VAL A 33 18.92 5.84 29.36
CA VAL A 33 18.61 6.18 27.99
C VAL A 33 17.17 5.72 27.77
N THR A 34 16.25 6.64 28.04
CA THR A 34 14.86 6.51 27.62
C THR A 34 14.90 6.50 26.10
N GLN A 35 14.94 5.30 25.52
CA GLN A 35 14.54 5.14 24.12
C GLN A 35 13.07 5.58 24.05
N SER A 36 12.84 6.85 23.76
CA SER A 36 11.57 7.30 23.27
C SER A 36 11.33 6.50 21.99
N LYS A 37 10.44 5.49 22.04
CA LYS A 37 9.83 4.94 20.87
C LYS A 37 9.23 6.14 20.13
N VAL A 38 9.94 6.65 19.13
CA VAL A 38 9.37 7.59 18.17
C VAL A 38 8.19 6.83 17.59
N LYS A 39 7.00 7.22 17.99
CA LYS A 39 5.77 6.70 17.41
C LYS A 39 5.87 7.04 15.92
N ALA A 40 6.13 6.03 15.09
CA ALA A 40 6.25 6.23 13.66
C ALA A 40 5.02 7.03 13.20
N SER A 41 5.25 8.08 12.42
CA SER A 41 4.17 8.92 11.91
C SER A 41 3.17 8.02 11.20
N THR A 42 1.93 8.01 11.65
CA THR A 42 0.84 7.28 10.97
C THR A 42 0.31 8.07 9.78
N LYS A 43 0.89 9.25 9.50
CA LYS A 43 0.50 10.08 8.38
C LYS A 43 0.97 9.43 7.08
N VAL A 44 0.04 9.22 6.16
CA VAL A 44 0.31 8.76 4.81
C VAL A 44 0.69 9.95 3.93
N ASN A 45 1.85 9.88 3.28
CA ASN A 45 2.33 10.92 2.37
C ASN A 45 2.53 10.39 0.94
N THR A 46 2.67 9.08 0.78
CA THR A 46 2.88 8.43 -0.52
C THR A 46 1.97 7.22 -0.65
N ILE A 47 1.36 7.06 -1.80
CA ILE A 47 0.59 5.87 -2.19
C ILE A 47 1.31 5.18 -3.33
N GLN A 48 1.47 3.86 -3.20
CA GLN A 48 1.95 3.01 -4.27
C GLN A 48 0.79 2.12 -4.73
N VAL A 49 0.55 2.09 -6.02
CA VAL A 49 -0.46 1.23 -6.65
C VAL A 49 0.23 0.21 -7.53
N VAL A 50 0.09 -1.05 -7.16
CA VAL A 50 0.66 -2.18 -7.90
C VAL A 50 -0.46 -3.00 -8.51
N ASN A 51 -0.34 -3.31 -9.79
CA ASN A 51 -1.24 -4.23 -10.48
C ASN A 51 -0.44 -5.22 -11.34
N PHE A 52 -0.97 -6.43 -11.48
CA PHE A 52 -0.48 -7.48 -12.36
C PHE A 52 -1.62 -8.41 -12.76
N ASN A 53 -1.36 -9.27 -13.74
CA ASN A 53 -2.25 -10.36 -14.11
C ASN A 53 -1.65 -11.69 -13.63
N LEU A 54 -2.49 -12.67 -13.34
CA LEU A 54 -2.04 -14.02 -13.02
C LEU A 54 -1.80 -14.84 -14.30
N GLU A 55 -0.70 -15.60 -14.33
CA GLU A 55 -0.39 -16.57 -15.36
C GLU A 55 0.00 -17.91 -14.74
N GLY A 56 -0.68 -18.98 -15.15
CA GLY A 56 -0.38 -20.34 -14.70
C GLY A 56 -0.84 -20.69 -13.29
N ILE A 57 -1.51 -19.78 -12.57
CA ILE A 57 -2.12 -20.02 -11.25
C ILE A 57 -3.55 -19.46 -11.20
N THR A 58 -4.34 -20.00 -10.28
CA THR A 58 -5.74 -19.58 -10.06
C THR A 58 -5.84 -18.46 -9.03
N HIS A 59 -7.06 -17.88 -8.88
CA HIS A 59 -7.38 -16.96 -7.80
C HIS A 59 -7.14 -17.59 -6.42
N ASP A 60 -7.55 -18.83 -6.22
CA ASP A 60 -7.37 -19.53 -4.94
C ASP A 60 -5.89 -19.76 -4.61
N ASP A 61 -5.06 -20.10 -5.62
CA ASP A 61 -3.61 -20.19 -5.44
C ASP A 61 -3.02 -18.84 -5.03
N PHE A 62 -3.44 -17.76 -5.69
CA PHE A 62 -3.02 -16.41 -5.34
C PHE A 62 -3.43 -16.01 -3.91
N MET A 63 -4.65 -16.35 -3.50
CA MET A 63 -5.13 -16.11 -2.13
C MET A 63 -4.25 -16.83 -1.09
N GLY A 64 -3.86 -18.07 -1.37
CA GLY A 64 -2.92 -18.83 -0.55
C GLY A 64 -1.57 -18.11 -0.41
N ILE A 65 -0.97 -17.74 -1.56
CA ILE A 65 0.30 -17.01 -1.61
C ILE A 65 0.20 -15.67 -0.87
N ALA A 66 -0.86 -14.89 -1.11
CA ALA A 66 -1.06 -13.58 -0.48
C ALA A 66 -1.12 -13.68 1.06
N ASN A 67 -1.85 -14.66 1.59
CA ASN A 67 -1.91 -14.90 3.04
C ASN A 67 -0.56 -15.35 3.62
N GLU A 68 0.21 -16.17 2.90
CA GLU A 68 1.51 -16.65 3.33
C GLU A 68 2.56 -15.52 3.38
N VAL A 69 2.57 -14.63 2.38
CA VAL A 69 3.59 -13.58 2.28
C VAL A 69 3.20 -12.29 3.03
N ALA A 70 1.92 -12.05 3.33
CA ALA A 70 1.45 -10.83 3.98
C ALA A 70 2.20 -10.48 5.28
N PRO A 71 2.57 -11.43 6.16
CA PRO A 71 3.35 -11.12 7.37
C PRO A 71 4.71 -10.47 7.08
N ASN A 72 5.29 -10.68 5.91
CA ASN A 72 6.58 -10.09 5.53
C ASN A 72 6.45 -8.60 5.17
N PHE A 73 5.26 -8.15 4.80
CA PHE A 73 4.99 -6.74 4.49
C PHE A 73 4.75 -5.91 5.75
N ALA A 74 4.07 -6.46 6.76
CA ALA A 74 3.70 -5.72 7.96
C ALA A 74 4.87 -5.00 8.68
N PRO A 75 6.09 -5.57 8.78
CA PRO A 75 7.21 -4.92 9.44
C PRO A 75 8.01 -3.97 8.54
N LEU A 76 7.62 -3.74 7.27
CA LEU A 76 8.37 -2.88 6.36
C LEU A 76 8.48 -1.46 6.90
N PRO A 77 9.70 -0.89 6.96
CA PRO A 77 9.90 0.46 7.43
C PRO A 77 9.14 1.47 6.59
N GLY A 78 8.32 2.28 7.24
CA GLY A 78 7.54 3.30 6.55
C GLY A 78 6.21 2.83 5.96
N LEU A 79 5.93 1.54 5.88
CA LEU A 79 4.62 1.05 5.48
C LEU A 79 3.59 1.32 6.59
N VAL A 80 2.54 2.05 6.25
CA VAL A 80 1.41 2.32 7.15
C VAL A 80 0.35 1.23 7.00
N SER A 81 0.03 0.87 5.76
CA SER A 81 -0.90 -0.22 5.44
C SER A 81 -0.71 -0.71 4.01
N LYS A 82 -1.15 -1.92 3.74
CA LYS A 82 -1.31 -2.46 2.38
C LYS A 82 -2.67 -3.11 2.29
N VAL A 83 -3.47 -2.71 1.31
CA VAL A 83 -4.74 -3.34 0.95
C VAL A 83 -4.49 -4.23 -0.27
N TRP A 84 -4.80 -5.51 -0.14
CA TRP A 84 -4.66 -6.50 -1.20
C TRP A 84 -5.93 -6.56 -2.03
N LEU A 85 -5.78 -6.64 -3.35
CA LEU A 85 -6.84 -6.39 -4.32
C LEU A 85 -6.98 -7.52 -5.33
N SER A 86 -8.24 -7.80 -5.74
CA SER A 86 -8.54 -8.65 -6.88
C SER A 86 -9.70 -8.09 -7.71
N ASP A 87 -9.57 -8.26 -9.02
CA ASP A 87 -10.64 -8.20 -10.01
C ASP A 87 -10.50 -9.46 -10.86
N GLU A 88 -11.19 -10.53 -10.43
CA GLU A 88 -11.11 -11.84 -11.07
C GLU A 88 -11.64 -11.80 -12.51
N SER A 89 -12.68 -10.99 -12.75
CA SER A 89 -13.33 -10.89 -14.05
C SER A 89 -12.40 -10.37 -15.15
N ASN A 90 -11.46 -9.50 -14.76
CA ASN A 90 -10.45 -8.92 -15.65
C ASN A 90 -9.05 -9.47 -15.39
N ASN A 91 -8.93 -10.55 -14.59
CA ASN A 91 -7.64 -11.12 -14.20
C ASN A 91 -6.65 -10.05 -13.71
N THR A 92 -7.11 -9.10 -12.91
CA THR A 92 -6.26 -8.02 -12.40
C THR A 92 -6.15 -8.11 -10.88
N TYR A 93 -4.93 -8.21 -10.41
CA TYR A 93 -4.58 -8.37 -9.00
C TYR A 93 -3.59 -7.31 -8.57
N GLY A 94 -3.36 -7.18 -7.26
CA GLY A 94 -2.34 -6.26 -6.78
C GLY A 94 -2.58 -5.73 -5.39
N GLY A 95 -2.30 -4.44 -5.20
CA GLY A 95 -2.52 -3.79 -3.92
C GLY A 95 -2.30 -2.28 -3.96
N VAL A 96 -2.89 -1.63 -2.97
CA VAL A 96 -2.60 -0.24 -2.62
C VAL A 96 -1.79 -0.23 -1.34
N TYR A 97 -0.63 0.39 -1.39
CA TYR A 97 0.28 0.54 -0.27
C TYR A 97 0.27 1.99 0.17
N SER A 98 0.10 2.21 1.45
CA SER A 98 0.17 3.52 2.08
C SER A 98 1.49 3.67 2.80
N TRP A 99 2.30 4.63 2.42
CA TRP A 99 3.62 4.89 2.98
C TRP A 99 3.65 6.22 3.74
N ASN A 100 4.42 6.29 4.81
CA ASN A 100 4.61 7.55 5.52
C ASN A 100 5.56 8.52 4.79
N ASN A 101 6.36 8.00 3.84
CA ASN A 101 7.23 8.77 2.95
C ASN A 101 7.66 7.94 1.73
N GLU A 102 8.13 8.62 0.69
CA GLU A 102 8.64 8.04 -0.56
C GLU A 102 9.84 7.11 -0.32
N GLN A 103 10.77 7.48 0.57
CA GLN A 103 11.96 6.68 0.86
C GLN A 103 11.62 5.27 1.35
N GLY A 104 10.51 5.09 2.10
CA GLY A 104 10.03 3.76 2.52
C GLY A 104 9.61 2.93 1.33
N MET A 105 8.90 3.53 0.37
CA MET A 105 8.51 2.90 -0.89
C MET A 105 9.73 2.51 -1.73
N ASP A 106 10.67 3.43 -1.94
CA ASP A 106 11.90 3.19 -2.72
C ASP A 106 12.73 2.06 -2.12
N SER A 107 12.91 2.08 -0.78
CA SER A 107 13.64 1.02 -0.07
C SER A 107 12.98 -0.36 -0.21
N TYR A 108 11.65 -0.40 -0.29
CA TYR A 108 10.93 -1.64 -0.55
C TYR A 108 11.14 -2.09 -2.01
N GLN A 109 11.04 -1.19 -2.99
CA GLN A 109 11.23 -1.50 -4.42
C GLN A 109 12.65 -2.00 -4.72
N ASP A 110 13.66 -1.48 -4.01
CA ASP A 110 15.06 -1.94 -4.12
C ASP A 110 15.34 -3.23 -3.33
N GLY A 111 14.37 -3.71 -2.55
CA GLY A 111 14.55 -4.80 -1.60
C GLY A 111 14.29 -6.20 -2.17
N GLU A 112 14.82 -7.22 -1.45
CA GLU A 112 14.66 -8.64 -1.82
C GLU A 112 13.19 -9.10 -1.79
N LEU A 113 12.36 -8.51 -0.90
CA LEU A 113 10.95 -8.86 -0.83
C LEU A 113 10.21 -8.43 -2.10
N TYR A 114 10.47 -7.22 -2.61
CA TYR A 114 9.89 -6.76 -3.87
C TYR A 114 10.35 -7.63 -5.04
N ALA A 115 11.65 -7.86 -5.14
CA ALA A 115 12.22 -8.68 -6.20
C ALA A 115 11.66 -10.12 -6.20
N GLY A 116 11.61 -10.77 -5.05
CA GLY A 116 11.19 -12.17 -4.94
C GLY A 116 9.68 -12.38 -4.96
N ALA A 117 8.93 -11.55 -4.23
CA ALA A 117 7.48 -11.74 -4.10
C ALA A 117 6.68 -11.10 -5.24
N LEU A 118 7.29 -10.19 -6.02
CA LEU A 118 6.56 -9.41 -7.03
C LEU A 118 7.29 -9.40 -8.38
N ALA A 119 8.44 -8.70 -8.49
CA ALA A 119 9.04 -8.36 -9.78
C ALA A 119 9.56 -9.59 -10.56
N ASN A 120 10.10 -10.58 -9.87
CA ASN A 120 10.63 -11.81 -10.49
C ASN A 120 9.69 -13.02 -10.33
N ASN A 121 8.44 -12.80 -9.90
CA ASN A 121 7.48 -13.89 -9.81
C ASN A 121 6.98 -14.29 -11.19
N PRO A 122 7.22 -15.53 -11.66
CA PRO A 122 6.87 -15.95 -13.03
C PRO A 122 5.35 -16.00 -13.26
N ASN A 123 4.56 -16.03 -12.20
CA ASN A 123 3.10 -16.07 -12.30
C ASN A 123 2.46 -14.68 -12.32
N PHE A 124 3.25 -13.60 -12.15
CA PHE A 124 2.77 -12.22 -12.16
C PHE A 124 3.26 -11.51 -13.42
N VAL A 125 2.38 -11.40 -14.40
CA VAL A 125 2.71 -10.78 -15.69
C VAL A 125 2.06 -9.39 -15.80
N ASN A 126 2.53 -8.59 -16.76
CA ASN A 126 2.04 -7.23 -17.01
C ASN A 126 2.09 -6.34 -15.74
N LEU A 127 3.16 -6.50 -14.95
CA LEU A 127 3.36 -5.74 -13.73
C LEU A 127 3.39 -4.24 -14.01
N SER A 128 2.57 -3.50 -13.27
CA SER A 128 2.55 -2.05 -13.21
C SER A 128 2.73 -1.62 -11.75
N ASP A 129 3.69 -0.76 -11.51
CA ASP A 129 3.97 -0.19 -10.18
C ASP A 129 4.10 1.32 -10.33
N LYS A 130 3.29 2.07 -9.58
CA LYS A 130 3.24 3.54 -9.64
C LYS A 130 3.18 4.14 -8.25
N GLY A 131 4.10 5.07 -7.98
CA GLY A 131 4.11 5.90 -6.78
C GLY A 131 3.40 7.24 -7.03
N PHE A 132 2.76 7.77 -5.99
CA PHE A 132 2.04 9.04 -6.02
C PHE A 132 2.22 9.80 -4.72
N ASP A 133 2.34 11.12 -4.82
CA ASP A 133 2.19 12.02 -3.68
C ASP A 133 0.72 12.10 -3.25
N VAL A 134 0.48 12.11 -1.96
CA VAL A 134 -0.84 12.40 -1.39
C VAL A 134 -1.06 13.91 -1.38
N LEU A 135 -2.20 14.37 -1.89
CA LEU A 135 -2.63 15.75 -1.82
C LEU A 135 -3.31 16.01 -0.46
N PRO A 136 -2.64 16.63 0.53
CA PRO A 136 -3.10 16.63 1.91
C PRO A 136 -4.39 17.43 2.15
N GLY A 137 -4.60 18.52 1.39
CA GLY A 137 -5.79 19.37 1.52
C GLY A 137 -7.09 18.59 1.28
N PRO A 138 -7.35 18.16 0.04
CA PRO A 138 -8.58 17.44 -0.28
C PRO A 138 -8.66 16.06 0.36
N SER A 139 -7.52 15.37 0.58
CA SER A 139 -7.50 14.09 1.29
C SER A 139 -7.91 14.23 2.75
N GLY A 140 -7.55 15.34 3.41
CA GLY A 140 -7.97 15.62 4.79
C GLY A 140 -9.48 15.82 4.93
N VAL A 141 -10.14 16.30 3.89
CA VAL A 141 -11.62 16.46 3.85
C VAL A 141 -12.33 15.12 3.66
N THR A 142 -11.69 14.19 2.94
CA THR A 142 -12.27 12.90 2.54
C THR A 142 -11.66 11.70 3.25
N SER A 143 -11.00 11.91 4.40
CA SER A 143 -10.48 10.83 5.25
C SER A 143 -11.47 10.44 6.34
N ASP A 144 -11.44 9.18 6.74
CA ASP A 144 -12.12 8.63 7.91
C ASP A 144 -13.62 9.01 7.99
N LEU A 145 -14.33 8.99 6.85
CA LEU A 145 -15.73 9.38 6.75
C LEU A 145 -16.67 8.37 7.44
N LEU A 146 -16.31 7.10 7.44
CA LEU A 146 -17.05 6.01 8.07
C LEU A 146 -16.10 5.13 8.90
N ASP A 147 -16.52 4.76 10.11
CA ASP A 147 -15.79 3.83 10.99
C ASP A 147 -16.09 2.38 10.58
N GLN A 148 -15.58 1.98 9.43
CA GLN A 148 -15.68 0.60 8.93
C GLN A 148 -14.54 0.27 7.96
N THR A 149 -14.30 -1.04 7.81
CA THR A 149 -13.28 -1.56 6.90
C THR A 149 -13.82 -1.57 5.47
N PRO A 150 -13.05 -1.14 4.46
CA PRO A 150 -13.48 -1.19 3.08
C PRO A 150 -13.59 -2.63 2.57
N THR A 151 -14.60 -2.90 1.75
CA THR A 151 -14.72 -4.16 1.02
C THR A 151 -14.43 -4.00 -0.47
N TYR A 152 -14.39 -2.76 -0.95
CA TYR A 152 -14.15 -2.44 -2.35
C TYR A 152 -13.26 -1.20 -2.49
N ILE A 153 -12.27 -1.27 -3.37
CA ILE A 153 -11.37 -0.17 -3.69
C ILE A 153 -11.56 0.24 -5.15
N GLN A 154 -11.69 1.52 -5.37
CA GLN A 154 -11.68 2.11 -6.71
C GLN A 154 -10.40 2.93 -6.88
N VAL A 155 -9.69 2.71 -7.98
CA VAL A 155 -8.51 3.48 -8.36
C VAL A 155 -8.81 4.23 -9.64
N VAL A 156 -8.78 5.55 -9.57
CA VAL A 156 -9.02 6.44 -10.70
C VAL A 156 -7.73 7.17 -11.02
N ASN A 157 -7.33 7.17 -12.29
CA ASN A 157 -6.21 7.96 -12.79
C ASN A 157 -6.59 8.69 -14.07
N PHE A 158 -6.01 9.87 -14.28
CA PHE A 158 -6.15 10.68 -15.49
C PHE A 158 -4.92 11.58 -15.66
N ASN A 159 -4.78 12.17 -16.84
CA ASN A 159 -3.78 13.21 -17.09
C ASN A 159 -4.48 14.57 -17.19
N LEU A 160 -3.80 15.64 -16.78
CA LEU A 160 -4.30 17.01 -16.95
C LEU A 160 -4.06 17.48 -18.37
N SER A 161 -5.06 18.20 -18.93
CA SER A 161 -4.99 18.85 -20.23
C SER A 161 -5.58 20.27 -20.13
N GLY A 162 -4.80 21.27 -20.50
CA GLY A 162 -5.22 22.68 -20.51
C GLY A 162 -5.31 23.35 -19.13
N ILE A 163 -4.95 22.66 -18.07
CA ILE A 163 -4.84 23.22 -16.70
C ILE A 163 -3.53 22.80 -16.05
N THR A 164 -3.09 23.57 -15.06
CA THR A 164 -1.87 23.30 -14.29
C THR A 164 -2.16 22.43 -13.06
N HIS A 165 -1.10 21.98 -12.40
CA HIS A 165 -1.21 21.32 -11.10
C HIS A 165 -1.91 22.22 -10.06
N ASP A 166 -1.58 23.51 -10.04
CA ASP A 166 -2.13 24.44 -9.04
C ASP A 166 -3.63 24.69 -9.30
N ASP A 167 -4.05 24.76 -10.57
CA ASP A 167 -5.46 24.82 -10.94
C ASP A 167 -6.20 23.57 -10.47
N PHE A 168 -5.62 22.39 -10.71
CA PHE A 168 -6.17 21.12 -10.24
C PHE A 168 -6.30 21.07 -8.71
N MET A 169 -5.29 21.55 -7.97
CA MET A 169 -5.33 21.64 -6.51
C MET A 169 -6.47 22.52 -6.01
N GLY A 170 -6.70 23.65 -6.69
CA GLY A 170 -7.85 24.53 -6.41
C GLY A 170 -9.17 23.78 -6.54
N VAL A 171 -9.39 23.16 -7.72
CA VAL A 171 -10.61 22.39 -8.01
C VAL A 171 -10.78 21.22 -7.04
N ALA A 172 -9.71 20.46 -6.75
CA ALA A 172 -9.76 19.33 -5.85
C ALA A 172 -10.21 19.71 -4.43
N ASN A 173 -9.68 20.84 -3.90
CA ASN A 173 -10.10 21.35 -2.60
C ASN A 173 -11.56 21.82 -2.60
N GLU A 174 -12.01 22.47 -3.68
CA GLU A 174 -13.39 22.95 -3.82
C GLU A 174 -14.41 21.80 -3.87
N VAL A 175 -14.09 20.72 -4.60
CA VAL A 175 -15.05 19.62 -4.79
C VAL A 175 -14.95 18.52 -3.72
N ALA A 176 -13.89 18.49 -2.91
CA ALA A 176 -13.69 17.46 -1.89
C ALA A 176 -14.89 17.26 -0.94
N PRO A 177 -15.59 18.33 -0.47
CA PRO A 177 -16.80 18.17 0.36
C PRO A 177 -17.93 17.40 -0.33
N ASN A 178 -18.04 17.48 -1.67
CA ASN A 178 -19.07 16.74 -2.41
C ASN A 178 -18.76 15.23 -2.40
N PHE A 179 -17.48 14.87 -2.45
CA PHE A 179 -17.07 13.48 -2.28
C PHE A 179 -17.28 12.99 -0.84
N ALA A 180 -17.01 13.83 0.16
CA ALA A 180 -17.25 13.47 1.56
C ALA A 180 -18.72 13.18 1.88
N ALA A 181 -19.65 13.71 1.08
CA ALA A 181 -21.09 13.49 1.22
C ALA A 181 -21.60 12.21 0.53
N LEU A 182 -20.74 11.45 -0.17
CA LEU A 182 -21.15 10.23 -0.88
C LEU A 182 -21.49 9.11 0.08
N ASN A 183 -22.64 8.49 -0.14
CA ASN A 183 -23.07 7.33 0.64
C ASN A 183 -22.14 6.14 0.42
N GLY A 184 -21.65 5.55 1.52
CA GLY A 184 -20.78 4.38 1.49
C GLY A 184 -19.32 4.66 1.12
N LEU A 185 -18.93 5.91 0.89
CA LEU A 185 -17.52 6.28 0.81
C LEU A 185 -16.92 6.28 2.22
N ILE A 186 -15.89 5.47 2.44
CA ILE A 186 -15.14 5.40 3.71
C ILE A 186 -14.03 6.43 3.72
N SER A 187 -13.30 6.52 2.61
CA SER A 187 -12.25 7.51 2.42
C SER A 187 -11.94 7.69 0.93
N LYS A 188 -11.37 8.83 0.61
CA LYS A 188 -10.73 9.07 -0.69
C LYS A 188 -9.38 9.74 -0.46
N VAL A 189 -8.32 9.14 -0.94
CA VAL A 189 -6.98 9.73 -0.98
C VAL A 189 -6.77 10.32 -2.37
N TRP A 190 -6.48 11.61 -2.43
CA TRP A 190 -6.22 12.32 -3.67
C TRP A 190 -4.74 12.25 -4.02
N LEU A 191 -4.44 11.98 -5.28
CA LEU A 191 -3.13 11.59 -5.76
C LEU A 191 -2.59 12.52 -6.82
N SER A 192 -1.26 12.71 -6.82
CA SER A 192 -0.53 13.34 -7.92
C SER A 192 0.82 12.69 -8.15
N ASP A 193 1.17 12.51 -9.42
CA ASP A 193 2.52 12.31 -9.92
C ASP A 193 2.75 13.41 -10.98
N LYS A 194 3.33 14.52 -10.53
CA LYS A 194 3.55 15.70 -11.37
C LYS A 194 4.52 15.42 -12.51
N SER A 195 5.51 14.56 -12.26
CA SER A 195 6.56 14.25 -13.22
C SER A 195 6.03 13.53 -14.45
N ASN A 196 5.01 12.69 -14.25
CA ASN A 196 4.34 11.92 -15.29
C ASN A 196 2.96 12.47 -15.65
N ASN A 197 2.61 13.67 -15.16
CA ASN A 197 1.30 14.28 -15.35
C ASN A 197 0.14 13.30 -15.04
N THR A 198 0.27 12.50 -13.98
CA THR A 198 -0.75 11.53 -13.58
C THR A 198 -1.39 11.95 -12.27
N TYR A 199 -2.70 12.07 -12.27
CA TYR A 199 -3.52 12.50 -11.14
C TYR A 199 -4.64 11.50 -10.90
N GLY A 200 -5.31 11.62 -9.75
CA GLY A 200 -6.46 10.78 -9.49
C GLY A 200 -6.77 10.59 -8.01
N GLY A 201 -7.14 9.36 -7.66
CA GLY A 201 -7.44 9.01 -6.28
C GLY A 201 -7.66 7.52 -6.07
N VAL A 202 -7.43 7.12 -4.83
CA VAL A 202 -7.87 5.83 -4.30
C VAL A 202 -9.08 6.07 -3.42
N TYR A 203 -10.16 5.38 -3.72
CA TYR A 203 -11.43 5.45 -3.00
C TYR A 203 -11.66 4.14 -2.28
N SER A 204 -11.93 4.21 -1.00
CA SER A 204 -12.31 3.07 -0.16
C SER A 204 -13.82 3.08 0.04
N TRP A 205 -14.48 2.01 -0.35
CA TRP A 205 -15.93 1.89 -0.34
C TRP A 205 -16.40 0.81 0.63
N ALA A 206 -17.55 1.06 1.25
CA ALA A 206 -18.24 0.08 2.11
C ALA A 206 -18.71 -1.15 1.31
N SER A 207 -19.01 -0.97 0.02
CA SER A 207 -19.45 -2.02 -0.89
C SER A 207 -19.21 -1.65 -2.35
N GLN A 208 -19.21 -2.67 -3.22
CA GLN A 208 -19.22 -2.46 -4.67
C GLN A 208 -20.44 -1.66 -5.12
N ASP A 209 -21.62 -1.95 -4.57
CA ASP A 209 -22.86 -1.23 -4.93
C ASP A 209 -22.77 0.28 -4.66
N ALA A 210 -22.10 0.67 -3.56
CA ALA A 210 -21.86 2.08 -3.26
C ALA A 210 -20.97 2.74 -4.34
N CYS A 211 -19.90 2.05 -4.76
CA CYS A 211 -19.04 2.50 -5.84
C CYS A 211 -19.81 2.63 -7.17
N GLU A 212 -20.61 1.62 -7.52
CA GLU A 212 -21.42 1.64 -8.75
C GLU A 212 -22.47 2.76 -8.72
N SER A 213 -23.08 3.01 -7.57
CA SER A 213 -24.01 4.14 -7.39
C SER A 213 -23.33 5.48 -7.64
N TYR A 214 -22.09 5.65 -7.16
CA TYR A 214 -21.28 6.83 -7.46
C TYR A 214 -20.95 6.93 -8.95
N ARG A 215 -20.49 5.84 -9.59
CA ARG A 215 -20.16 5.81 -11.03
C ARG A 215 -21.34 6.21 -11.92
N ASN A 216 -22.55 5.86 -11.52
CA ASN A 216 -23.78 6.18 -12.23
C ASN A 216 -24.36 7.57 -11.84
N GLY A 217 -23.71 8.29 -10.94
CA GLY A 217 -24.17 9.56 -10.39
C GLY A 217 -23.65 10.79 -11.14
N GLU A 218 -24.33 11.92 -10.90
CA GLU A 218 -23.99 13.21 -11.52
C GLU A 218 -22.61 13.72 -11.13
N LEU A 219 -22.16 13.43 -9.91
CA LEU A 219 -20.83 13.84 -9.44
C LEU A 219 -19.71 13.16 -10.24
N TYR A 220 -19.85 11.84 -10.50
CA TYR A 220 -18.88 11.12 -11.34
C TYR A 220 -18.88 11.67 -12.77
N ALA A 221 -20.07 11.83 -13.35
CA ALA A 221 -20.21 12.34 -14.72
C ALA A 221 -19.60 13.74 -14.87
N GLY A 222 -19.91 14.65 -13.95
CA GLY A 222 -19.46 16.05 -14.03
C GLY A 222 -18.02 16.27 -13.59
N ALA A 223 -17.61 15.65 -12.49
CA ALA A 223 -16.28 15.88 -11.92
C ALA A 223 -15.18 15.05 -12.57
N LEU A 224 -15.52 13.94 -13.23
CA LEU A 224 -14.53 13.02 -13.83
C LEU A 224 -14.82 12.75 -15.31
N ALA A 225 -15.89 12.00 -15.61
CA ALA A 225 -16.07 11.38 -16.93
C ALA A 225 -16.21 12.38 -18.08
N ASN A 226 -16.89 13.50 -17.84
CA ASN A 226 -17.13 14.55 -18.84
C ASN A 226 -16.26 15.81 -18.62
N ASN A 227 -15.26 15.74 -17.73
CA ASN A 227 -14.37 16.87 -17.50
C ASN A 227 -13.38 17.02 -18.67
N PRO A 228 -13.42 18.12 -19.43
CA PRO A 228 -12.59 18.29 -20.62
C PRO A 228 -11.08 18.42 -20.29
N ASN A 229 -10.74 18.70 -19.04
CA ASN A 229 -9.37 18.84 -18.58
C ASN A 229 -8.77 17.50 -18.09
N PHE A 230 -9.57 16.43 -18.02
CA PHE A 230 -9.12 15.11 -17.59
C PHE A 230 -9.13 14.14 -18.77
N VAL A 231 -7.95 13.86 -19.29
CA VAL A 231 -7.78 12.96 -20.43
C VAL A 231 -7.18 11.63 -20.00
N ASN A 232 -7.29 10.60 -20.82
CA ASN A 232 -6.79 9.26 -20.55
C ASN A 232 -7.34 8.69 -19.22
N LEU A 233 -8.60 8.95 -18.93
CA LEU A 233 -9.27 8.47 -17.72
C LEU A 233 -9.24 6.94 -17.65
N SER A 234 -8.75 6.42 -16.54
CA SER A 234 -8.79 5.01 -16.14
C SER A 234 -9.51 4.91 -14.81
N ASP A 235 -10.52 4.06 -14.75
CA ASP A 235 -11.29 3.76 -13.54
C ASP A 235 -11.37 2.25 -13.35
N LYS A 236 -10.73 1.74 -12.31
CA LYS A 236 -10.67 0.32 -11.97
C LYS A 236 -11.24 0.07 -10.59
N GLY A 237 -12.04 -0.97 -10.47
CA GLY A 237 -12.61 -1.40 -9.19
C GLY A 237 -12.10 -2.77 -8.79
N PHE A 238 -11.93 -2.98 -7.48
CA PHE A 238 -11.35 -4.19 -6.94
C PHE A 238 -12.04 -4.62 -5.67
N VAL A 239 -12.23 -5.92 -5.52
CA VAL A 239 -12.59 -6.54 -4.25
C VAL A 239 -11.37 -6.55 -3.33
N VAL A 240 -11.59 -6.23 -2.05
CA VAL A 240 -10.55 -6.30 -1.02
C VAL A 240 -10.38 -7.75 -0.57
N LEU A 241 -9.13 -8.22 -0.59
CA LEU A 241 -8.75 -9.51 -0.03
C LEU A 241 -8.56 -9.36 1.48
N ASP A 242 -9.60 -9.64 2.25
CA ASP A 242 -9.73 -9.35 3.67
C ASP A 242 -8.62 -9.99 4.54
N GLY A 243 -8.30 -11.27 4.30
CA GLY A 243 -7.29 -12.01 5.06
C GLY A 243 -5.92 -11.33 5.07
N PRO A 244 -5.23 -11.21 3.93
CA PRO A 244 -3.91 -10.60 3.88
C PRO A 244 -3.95 -9.09 4.19
N SER A 245 -5.05 -8.38 3.88
CA SER A 245 -5.19 -6.96 4.17
C SER A 245 -5.25 -6.65 5.66
N LYS A 246 -5.91 -7.51 6.47
CA LYS A 246 -5.91 -7.39 7.93
C LYS A 246 -4.52 -7.57 8.53
N ILE A 247 -3.71 -8.48 7.99
CA ILE A 247 -2.33 -8.70 8.43
C ILE A 247 -1.48 -7.46 8.18
N THR A 248 -1.73 -6.75 7.08
CA THR A 248 -0.98 -5.56 6.66
C THR A 248 -1.66 -4.25 7.05
N HIS A 249 -2.36 -4.24 8.21
CA HIS A 249 -2.87 -3.06 8.90
C HIS A 249 -3.97 -2.27 8.17
N MET A 250 -4.75 -2.91 7.29
CA MET A 250 -5.96 -2.29 6.75
C MET A 250 -6.90 -1.93 7.92
N LYS A 251 -7.33 -0.68 7.96
CA LYS A 251 -8.31 -0.15 8.91
C LYS A 251 -9.62 0.13 8.19
#